data_d032ed94c1fd9de4cd0ec7d0264c5cd9
#
_entry.id   d032ed94c1fd9de4cd0ec7d0264c5cd9
#
_cell.length_a   1.000
_cell.length_b   1.000
_cell.length_c   1.000
_cell.angle_alpha   90.00
_cell.angle_beta   90.00
_cell.angle_gamma   90.00
#
_symmetry.space_group_name_H-M   'P 1'
#
loop_
_entity.id
_entity.type
_entity.pdbx_description
1 polymer ?
#
loop_
_entity_poly.entity_id
_entity_poly.type
_entity_poly.pdbx_seq_one_letter_code
_entity_poly.pdbx_strand_id
1 'polypeptide(L)'
;MYGAVEPLTGESCFWVMPQCNTNCMNVYLEELSKQFPDDIILLCCDGAAWHKSKALRIPNNIELISIPPYTPEMNPIEQIWKELRKMGFRNEVFATLEKVVLRLCDTICDLTADTIRSITGRPWIINCFN
;
A
#
# COMPACT_ATOMS: atom_id res chain seq x y z
N MET A 1 4.27 -3.25 -7.32
CA MET A 1 3.45 -3.74 -6.19
C MET A 1 2.49 -2.67 -5.74
N TYR A 2 1.29 -3.09 -5.38
CA TYR A 2 0.28 -2.23 -4.77
C TYR A 2 0.18 -2.56 -3.29
N GLY A 3 0.02 -1.57 -2.46
CA GLY A 3 -0.10 -1.78 -1.01
C GLY A 3 -0.89 -0.67 -0.34
N ALA A 4 -1.63 -1.06 0.67
CA ALA A 4 -2.31 -0.16 1.59
C ALA A 4 -2.08 -0.64 3.02
N VAL A 5 -1.94 0.29 3.94
CA VAL A 5 -1.76 0.02 5.36
C VAL A 5 -2.64 0.95 6.18
N GLU A 6 -3.15 0.42 7.29
CA GLU A 6 -3.82 1.22 8.30
C GLU A 6 -2.87 1.41 9.50
N PRO A 7 -2.37 2.64 9.74
CA PRO A 7 -1.38 2.86 10.81
C PRO A 7 -1.88 2.54 12.22
N LEU A 8 -3.19 2.67 12.45
CA LEU A 8 -3.77 2.50 13.78
C LEU A 8 -3.83 1.03 14.19
N THR A 9 -4.28 0.15 13.28
CA THR A 9 -4.46 -1.30 13.56
C THR A 9 -3.33 -2.16 13.04
N GLY A 10 -2.58 -1.70 12.04
CA GLY A 10 -1.58 -2.47 11.32
C GLY A 10 -2.17 -3.40 10.27
N GLU A 11 -3.46 -3.28 9.95
CA GLU A 11 -4.06 -4.03 8.84
C GLU A 11 -3.46 -3.58 7.52
N SER A 12 -3.36 -4.49 6.58
CA SER A 12 -2.71 -4.25 5.30
C SER A 12 -3.29 -5.11 4.18
N CYS A 13 -3.09 -4.64 2.96
CA CYS A 13 -3.44 -5.39 1.75
C CYS A 13 -2.36 -5.13 0.70
N PHE A 14 -1.61 -6.16 0.32
CA PHE A 14 -0.53 -6.08 -0.64
C PHE A 14 -0.78 -7.05 -1.80
N TRP A 15 -0.60 -6.55 -3.02
CA TRP A 15 -0.70 -7.35 -4.23
C TRP A 15 0.45 -7.04 -5.19
N VAL A 16 1.05 -8.09 -5.73
CA VAL A 16 2.04 -7.95 -6.80
C VAL A 16 1.30 -7.97 -8.14
N MET A 17 1.37 -6.86 -8.86
CA MET A 17 0.72 -6.69 -10.16
C MET A 17 1.75 -6.50 -11.24
N PRO A 18 1.48 -6.91 -12.49
CA PRO A 18 2.45 -6.83 -13.58
C PRO A 18 2.78 -5.40 -14.01
N GLN A 19 1.88 -4.46 -13.78
CA GLN A 19 2.02 -3.08 -14.23
C GLN A 19 1.43 -2.08 -13.22
N CYS A 20 1.84 -0.83 -13.33
CA CYS A 20 1.24 0.28 -12.59
C CYS A 20 0.34 1.08 -13.55
N ASN A 21 -0.90 0.61 -13.72
CA ASN A 21 -1.90 1.22 -14.62
C ASN A 21 -3.31 1.12 -14.05
N THR A 22 -4.26 1.76 -14.72
CA THR A 22 -5.66 1.80 -14.29
C THR A 22 -6.29 0.41 -14.18
N ASN A 23 -6.00 -0.50 -15.11
CA ASN A 23 -6.56 -1.85 -15.08
C ASN A 23 -6.10 -2.63 -13.84
N CYS A 24 -4.80 -2.57 -13.53
CA CYS A 24 -4.27 -3.21 -12.33
C CYS A 24 -4.80 -2.54 -11.07
N MET A 25 -4.96 -1.22 -11.07
CA MET A 25 -5.57 -0.51 -9.94
C MET A 25 -7.03 -0.93 -9.72
N ASN A 26 -7.80 -1.13 -10.78
CA ASN A 26 -9.17 -1.62 -10.66
C ASN A 26 -9.22 -2.99 -9.99
N VAL A 27 -8.33 -3.90 -10.37
CA VAL A 27 -8.22 -5.23 -9.75
C VAL A 27 -7.83 -5.09 -8.28
N TYR A 28 -6.85 -4.25 -7.98
CA TYR A 28 -6.40 -4.02 -6.60
C TYR A 28 -7.51 -3.47 -5.71
N LEU A 29 -8.23 -2.45 -6.18
CA LEU A 29 -9.34 -1.86 -5.42
C LEU A 29 -10.46 -2.88 -5.16
N GLU A 30 -10.75 -3.72 -6.14
CA GLU A 30 -11.74 -4.79 -5.99
C GLU A 30 -11.31 -5.80 -4.92
N GLU A 31 -10.05 -6.22 -4.93
CA GLU A 31 -9.52 -7.15 -3.92
C GLU A 31 -9.47 -6.51 -2.53
N LEU A 32 -9.08 -5.24 -2.43
CA LEU A 32 -9.11 -4.50 -1.18
C LEU A 32 -10.53 -4.43 -0.61
N SER A 33 -11.51 -4.12 -1.44
CA SER A 33 -12.93 -4.10 -1.06
C SER A 33 -13.41 -5.46 -0.56
N LYS A 34 -13.03 -6.55 -1.22
CA LYS A 34 -13.41 -7.90 -0.84
C LYS A 34 -12.76 -8.35 0.48
N GLN A 35 -11.54 -7.90 0.73
CA GLN A 35 -10.82 -8.23 1.98
C GLN A 35 -11.48 -7.58 3.20
N PHE A 36 -12.06 -6.41 3.04
CA PHE A 36 -12.73 -5.65 4.11
C PHE A 36 -14.15 -5.26 3.70
N PRO A 37 -15.05 -6.26 3.52
CA PRO A 37 -16.38 -6.02 2.94
C PRO A 37 -17.32 -5.22 3.84
N ASP A 38 -17.11 -5.25 5.15
CA ASP A 38 -17.96 -4.58 6.14
C ASP A 38 -17.44 -3.20 6.54
N ASP A 39 -16.29 -2.79 6.01
CA ASP A 39 -15.65 -1.52 6.34
C ASP A 39 -15.87 -0.49 5.24
N ILE A 40 -15.95 0.77 5.65
CA ILE A 40 -15.83 1.90 4.74
C ILE A 40 -14.35 2.31 4.74
N ILE A 41 -13.71 2.26 3.59
CA ILE A 41 -12.27 2.49 3.44
C ILE A 41 -12.03 3.89 2.86
N LEU A 42 -11.39 4.75 3.64
CA LEU A 42 -10.87 6.03 3.16
C LEU A 42 -9.42 5.80 2.73
N LEU A 43 -9.21 5.65 1.44
CA LEU A 43 -7.90 5.31 0.88
C LEU A 43 -7.17 6.59 0.47
N CYS A 44 -6.21 7.00 1.29
CA CYS A 44 -5.34 8.14 0.99
C CYS A 44 -4.23 7.71 0.03
N CYS A 45 -4.11 8.38 -1.09
CA CYS A 45 -3.13 8.01 -2.11
C CYS A 45 -2.56 9.26 -2.79
N ASP A 46 -1.38 9.12 -3.38
CA ASP A 46 -0.77 10.19 -4.14
C ASP A 46 -1.53 10.47 -5.45
N GLY A 47 -1.23 11.60 -6.07
CA GLY A 47 -1.91 12.05 -7.28
C GLY A 47 -1.38 11.44 -8.57
N ALA A 48 -1.07 10.14 -8.60
CA ALA A 48 -0.65 9.47 -9.83
C ALA A 48 -1.73 9.63 -10.93
N ALA A 49 -1.28 9.76 -12.19
CA ALA A 49 -2.18 10.11 -13.29
C ALA A 49 -3.34 9.13 -13.49
N TRP A 50 -3.11 7.83 -13.23
CA TRP A 50 -4.14 6.80 -13.36
C TRP A 50 -5.23 6.87 -12.28
N HIS A 51 -4.98 7.53 -11.13
CA HIS A 51 -6.01 7.80 -10.11
C HIS A 51 -7.12 8.73 -10.63
N LYS A 52 -6.81 9.55 -11.63
CA LYS A 52 -7.74 10.50 -12.24
C LYS A 52 -8.39 9.97 -13.51
N SER A 53 -8.09 8.73 -13.91
CA SER A 53 -8.63 8.12 -15.11
C SER A 53 -10.14 7.90 -14.99
N LYS A 54 -10.88 8.21 -16.07
CA LYS A 54 -12.31 7.92 -16.16
C LYS A 54 -12.61 6.41 -16.20
N ALA A 55 -11.62 5.60 -16.54
CA ALA A 55 -11.76 4.14 -16.55
C ALA A 55 -11.56 3.52 -15.15
N LEU A 56 -11.21 4.31 -14.15
CA LEU A 56 -11.07 3.85 -12.79
C LEU A 56 -12.42 3.49 -12.19
N ARG A 57 -12.54 2.27 -11.66
CA ARG A 57 -13.74 1.77 -11.00
C ARG A 57 -13.48 1.67 -9.50
N ILE A 58 -14.19 2.49 -8.72
CA ILE A 58 -14.05 2.55 -7.28
C ILE A 58 -15.20 1.76 -6.65
N PRO A 59 -14.92 0.68 -5.87
CA PRO A 59 -15.97 -0.03 -5.14
C PRO A 59 -16.76 0.87 -4.19
N ASN A 60 -18.01 0.49 -3.90
CA ASN A 60 -18.92 1.30 -3.09
C ASN A 60 -18.42 1.60 -1.67
N ASN A 61 -17.61 0.71 -1.10
CA ASN A 61 -17.06 0.89 0.25
C ASN A 61 -15.68 1.55 0.29
N ILE A 62 -15.20 2.05 -0.85
CA ILE A 62 -13.90 2.75 -0.93
C ILE A 62 -14.13 4.18 -1.41
N GLU A 63 -13.49 5.13 -0.73
CA GLU A 63 -13.37 6.51 -1.16
C GLU A 63 -11.89 6.86 -1.30
N LEU A 64 -11.51 7.41 -2.46
CA LEU A 64 -10.14 7.85 -2.71
C LEU A 64 -9.95 9.29 -2.25
N ILE A 65 -8.93 9.52 -1.43
CA ILE A 65 -8.55 10.85 -0.95
C ILE A 65 -7.14 11.14 -1.45
N SER A 66 -6.98 12.20 -2.23
CA SER A 66 -5.68 12.59 -2.77
C SER A 66 -4.82 13.28 -1.72
N ILE A 67 -3.57 12.83 -1.61
CA ILE A 67 -2.54 13.48 -0.80
C ILE A 67 -1.91 14.60 -1.65
N PRO A 68 -1.56 15.76 -1.06
CA PRO A 68 -0.90 16.82 -1.79
C PRO A 68 0.39 16.34 -2.47
N PRO A 69 0.72 16.86 -3.67
CA PRO A 69 1.94 16.48 -4.37
C PRO A 69 3.19 16.89 -3.57
N TYR A 70 4.29 16.17 -3.81
CA TYR A 70 5.59 16.41 -3.18
C TYR A 70 5.62 16.30 -1.65
N THR A 71 4.70 15.50 -1.07
CA THR A 71 4.62 15.26 0.37
C THR A 71 4.63 13.76 0.68
N PRO A 72 5.66 12.99 0.26
CA PRO A 72 5.71 11.54 0.49
C PRO A 72 5.71 11.17 1.98
N GLU A 73 6.19 12.05 2.84
CA GLU A 73 6.17 11.88 4.29
C GLU A 73 4.75 11.83 4.89
N MET A 74 3.75 12.33 4.16
CA MET A 74 2.34 12.25 4.55
C MET A 74 1.70 10.91 4.21
N ASN A 75 2.39 10.06 3.43
CA ASN A 75 1.86 8.77 3.03
C ASN A 75 2.57 7.64 3.81
N PRO A 76 1.89 7.00 4.79
CA PRO A 76 2.51 5.95 5.61
C PRO A 76 3.09 4.78 4.81
N ILE A 77 2.52 4.46 3.64
CA ILE A 77 3.02 3.37 2.80
C ILE A 77 4.46 3.58 2.34
N GLU A 78 4.90 4.83 2.20
CA GLU A 78 6.28 5.15 1.83
C GLU A 78 7.28 4.64 2.90
N GLN A 79 6.89 4.65 4.16
CA GLN A 79 7.71 4.10 5.25
C GLN A 79 7.82 2.58 5.12
N ILE A 80 6.75 1.92 4.72
CA ILE A 80 6.75 0.47 4.45
C ILE A 80 7.69 0.14 3.30
N TRP A 81 7.62 0.87 2.18
CA TRP A 81 8.52 0.64 1.04
C TRP A 81 9.98 0.79 1.44
N LYS A 82 10.28 1.78 2.27
CA LYS A 82 11.63 2.02 2.79
C LYS A 82 12.13 0.85 3.64
N GLU A 83 11.31 0.35 4.55
CA GLU A 83 11.66 -0.78 5.40
C GLU A 83 11.79 -2.09 4.61
N LEU A 84 10.90 -2.34 3.64
CA LEU A 84 10.99 -3.52 2.78
C LEU A 84 12.31 -3.55 2.01
N ARG A 85 12.77 -2.40 1.51
CA ARG A 85 14.07 -2.31 0.85
C ARG A 85 15.23 -2.67 1.77
N LYS A 86 15.16 -2.30 3.04
CA LYS A 86 16.17 -2.65 4.03
C LYS A 86 16.15 -4.13 4.43
N MET A 87 14.94 -4.70 4.56
CA MET A 87 14.76 -6.07 5.04
C MET A 87 15.12 -7.12 3.99
N GLY A 88 14.69 -6.92 2.75
CA GLY A 88 14.75 -7.96 1.73
C GLY A 88 15.70 -7.71 0.58
N PHE A 89 16.11 -6.47 0.35
CA PHE A 89 16.79 -6.08 -0.90
C PHE A 89 18.15 -5.41 -0.69
N ARG A 90 18.59 -5.30 0.54
CA ARG A 90 19.85 -4.62 0.84
C ARG A 90 21.05 -5.45 0.38
N ASN A 91 21.84 -4.88 -0.54
CA ASN A 91 23.08 -5.48 -1.05
C ASN A 91 22.91 -6.87 -1.69
N GLU A 92 21.71 -7.21 -2.16
CA GLU A 92 21.45 -8.45 -2.87
C GLU A 92 21.35 -8.23 -4.38
N VAL A 93 21.87 -9.19 -5.14
CA VAL A 93 21.72 -9.25 -6.60
C VAL A 93 20.85 -10.45 -6.93
N PHE A 94 19.83 -10.24 -7.74
CA PHE A 94 18.90 -11.29 -8.15
C PHE A 94 19.12 -11.68 -9.61
N ALA A 95 19.15 -12.98 -9.87
CA ALA A 95 19.39 -13.50 -11.22
C ALA A 95 18.17 -13.35 -12.15
N THR A 96 16.96 -13.32 -11.61
CA THR A 96 15.73 -13.25 -12.40
C THR A 96 14.68 -12.38 -11.71
N LEU A 97 13.73 -11.85 -12.49
CA LEU A 97 12.57 -11.11 -11.96
C LEU A 97 11.72 -11.99 -11.03
N GLU A 98 11.58 -13.28 -11.36
CA GLU A 98 10.84 -14.23 -10.53
C GLU A 98 11.41 -14.32 -9.12
N LYS A 99 12.74 -14.37 -8.98
CA LYS A 99 13.40 -14.37 -7.68
C LYS A 99 13.17 -13.09 -6.90
N VAL A 100 13.14 -11.95 -7.57
CA VAL A 100 12.78 -10.66 -6.95
C VAL A 100 11.36 -10.69 -6.39
N VAL A 101 10.40 -11.18 -7.18
CA VAL A 101 9.00 -11.29 -6.77
C VAL A 101 8.85 -12.24 -5.57
N LEU A 102 9.52 -13.40 -5.59
CA LEU A 102 9.49 -14.34 -4.49
C LEU A 102 10.04 -13.73 -3.20
N ARG A 103 11.19 -13.05 -3.28
CA ARG A 103 11.76 -12.36 -2.12
C ARG A 103 10.84 -11.27 -1.60
N LEU A 104 10.21 -10.52 -2.48
CA LEU A 104 9.25 -9.48 -2.11
C LEU A 104 8.05 -10.07 -1.36
N CYS A 105 7.49 -11.16 -1.86
CA CYS A 105 6.38 -11.86 -1.20
C CYS A 105 6.79 -12.39 0.18
N ASP A 106 7.95 -13.01 0.30
CA ASP A 106 8.46 -13.51 1.58
C ASP A 106 8.65 -12.37 2.59
N THR A 107 9.22 -11.26 2.14
CA THR A 107 9.46 -10.09 3.00
C THR A 107 8.14 -9.49 3.48
N ILE A 108 7.14 -9.41 2.61
CA ILE A 108 5.80 -8.92 2.98
C ILE A 108 5.13 -9.85 3.97
N CYS A 109 5.24 -11.17 3.77
CA CYS A 109 4.67 -12.16 4.70
C CYS A 109 5.28 -12.08 6.11
N ASP A 110 6.49 -11.58 6.23
CA ASP A 110 7.15 -11.36 7.52
C ASP A 110 6.65 -10.09 8.24
N LEU A 111 5.89 -9.22 7.56
CA LEU A 111 5.30 -8.04 8.18
C LEU A 111 4.09 -8.40 9.02
N THR A 112 4.21 -8.26 10.33
CA THR A 112 3.07 -8.41 11.26
C THR A 112 2.31 -7.09 11.41
N ALA A 113 1.08 -7.15 11.93
CA ALA A 113 0.31 -5.95 12.26
C ALA A 113 1.08 -5.04 13.24
N ASP A 114 1.76 -5.62 14.23
CA ASP A 114 2.57 -4.87 15.19
C ASP A 114 3.75 -4.16 14.51
N THR A 115 4.41 -4.83 13.58
CA THR A 115 5.51 -4.24 12.80
C THR A 115 5.00 -3.07 11.95
N ILE A 116 3.87 -3.24 11.28
CA ILE A 116 3.26 -2.18 10.46
C ILE A 116 2.90 -0.97 11.32
N ARG A 117 2.26 -1.18 12.47
CA ARG A 117 1.96 -0.10 13.41
C ARG A 117 3.22 0.62 13.88
N SER A 118 4.26 -0.12 14.18
CA SER A 118 5.55 0.44 14.61
C SER A 118 6.19 1.33 13.53
N ILE A 119 6.14 0.90 12.28
CA ILE A 119 6.72 1.63 11.15
C ILE A 119 5.90 2.88 10.81
N THR A 120 4.57 2.76 10.79
CA THR A 120 3.66 3.78 10.26
C THR A 120 2.96 4.64 11.31
N GLY A 121 2.99 4.23 12.59
CA GLY A 121 2.30 4.88 13.70
C GLY A 121 2.97 6.18 14.16
N ARG A 122 3.13 7.13 13.26
CA ARG A 122 3.67 8.44 13.62
C ARG A 122 2.69 9.21 14.52
N PRO A 123 3.18 9.97 15.53
CA PRO A 123 2.29 10.68 16.45
C PRO A 123 1.26 11.57 15.75
N TRP A 124 1.66 12.30 14.72
CA TRP A 124 0.74 13.18 14.00
C TRP A 124 -0.35 12.41 13.22
N ILE A 125 -0.05 11.18 12.75
CA ILE A 125 -1.03 10.32 12.09
C ILE A 125 -2.02 9.78 13.13
N ILE A 126 -1.51 9.22 14.21
CA ILE A 126 -2.33 8.62 15.27
C ILE A 126 -3.26 9.67 15.91
N ASN A 127 -2.75 10.88 16.13
CA ASN A 127 -3.52 11.95 16.74
C ASN A 127 -4.69 12.44 15.85
N CYS A 128 -4.66 12.20 14.54
CA CYS A 128 -5.78 12.51 13.66
C CYS A 128 -7.02 11.64 13.93
N PHE A 129 -6.84 10.48 14.57
CA PHE A 129 -7.92 9.53 14.85
C PHE A 129 -8.42 9.57 16.30
N ASN A 130 -7.83 10.40 17.13
CA ASN A 130 -8.20 10.52 18.55
C ASN A 130 -9.13 11.72 18.81
#